data_93992fe0aafe814b7b7d32577b8732b2
#
_entry.id   93992fe0aafe814b7b7d32577b8732b2
#
_cell.length_a   1.000
_cell.length_b   1.000
_cell.length_c   1.000
_cell.angle_alpha   90.00
_cell.angle_beta   90.00
_cell.angle_gamma   90.00
#
_symmetry.space_group_name_H-M   'P 1'
#
loop_
_entity.id
_entity.type
_entity.pdbx_description
1 polymer ?
#
loop_
_entity_poly.entity_id
_entity_poly.type
_entity_poly.pdbx_seq_one_letter_code
_entity_poly.pdbx_strand_id
1 'polypeptide(L)'
;MIRAEQLTKCFGSFAAISDVTFQVARGEIVGFLGPNGAGKSTTMRILGGVFPPTSGRAIVGGYDVVAEPLRARSIVGYFPERVSLYLDMTVREYLRYVAEMKGVERGQRRTDIEQALESCSVTHMAHRIIGTLSKGYRQRVGIAQALIGQPRVLILDEPTAGLDPEQVAEMRRLIRDLRGERTVILSTHILSEVEATCDRVMIINRGRLLAVDTPHNLSQRLRQTSQIYLEVLGPLQAVVDRVRAVPGVLHVEPTRSAPDGLAALTVTTEKERDLRAELAACVTAQWRLQELRPVILSLEAIFLSLLNPEQNASPHGP
;
A
#
# COMPACT_ATOMS: atom_id res chain seq x y z
N MET A 1 2.15 -9.12 16.34
CA MET A 1 3.56 -9.40 16.02
C MET A 1 4.39 -8.13 16.03
N ILE A 2 3.90 -7.03 15.45
CA ILE A 2 4.48 -5.69 15.56
C ILE A 2 3.51 -4.81 16.32
N ARG A 3 4.01 -3.93 17.21
CA ARG A 3 3.22 -2.92 17.91
C ARG A 3 3.99 -1.62 17.97
N ALA A 4 3.37 -0.54 17.54
CA ALA A 4 3.81 0.83 17.72
C ALA A 4 2.85 1.53 18.66
N GLU A 5 3.36 2.17 19.71
CA GLU A 5 2.59 2.84 20.75
C GLU A 5 3.04 4.29 20.83
N GLN A 6 2.19 5.22 20.37
CA GLN A 6 2.42 6.68 20.39
C GLN A 6 3.80 7.08 19.82
N LEU A 7 4.19 6.42 18.73
CA LEU A 7 5.54 6.53 18.17
C LEU A 7 5.76 7.91 17.58
N THR A 8 6.74 8.62 18.07
CA THR A 8 7.12 9.96 17.62
C THR A 8 8.60 10.00 17.29
N LYS A 9 8.97 10.65 16.18
CA LYS A 9 10.36 10.91 15.78
C LYS A 9 10.53 12.33 15.29
N CYS A 10 11.39 13.06 15.97
CA CYS A 10 11.82 14.40 15.59
C CYS A 10 13.27 14.40 15.12
N PHE A 11 13.57 15.20 14.11
CA PHE A 11 14.91 15.56 13.64
C PHE A 11 15.06 17.07 13.80
N GLY A 12 15.70 17.50 14.88
CA GLY A 12 15.67 18.91 15.28
C GLY A 12 14.23 19.37 15.57
N SER A 13 13.80 20.44 14.94
CA SER A 13 12.42 20.96 15.05
C SER A 13 11.40 20.26 14.15
N PHE A 14 11.85 19.41 13.22
CA PHE A 14 10.97 18.72 12.29
C PHE A 14 10.47 17.39 12.86
N ALA A 15 9.15 17.26 13.06
CA ALA A 15 8.52 16.02 13.45
C ALA A 15 8.22 15.16 12.20
N ALA A 16 9.03 14.11 11.98
CA ALA A 16 8.85 13.21 10.84
C ALA A 16 7.68 12.23 11.03
N ILE A 17 7.42 11.82 12.27
CA ILE A 17 6.21 11.09 12.69
C ILE A 17 5.78 11.58 14.07
N SER A 18 4.46 11.59 14.31
CA SER A 18 3.84 12.09 15.56
C SER A 18 2.70 11.18 15.99
N ASP A 19 2.81 10.61 17.18
CA ASP A 19 1.78 9.81 17.85
C ASP A 19 1.23 8.65 16.99
N VAL A 20 2.11 7.95 16.29
CA VAL A 20 1.74 6.83 15.41
C VAL A 20 1.51 5.59 16.25
N THR A 21 0.27 5.09 16.27
CA THR A 21 -0.14 3.90 17.03
C THR A 21 -0.80 2.88 16.11
N PHE A 22 -0.23 1.64 16.06
CA PHE A 22 -0.80 0.54 15.29
C PHE A 22 -0.31 -0.82 15.76
N GLN A 23 -0.96 -1.87 15.26
CA GLN A 23 -0.59 -3.27 15.50
C GLN A 23 -0.65 -4.06 14.20
N VAL A 24 0.28 -5.02 14.04
CA VAL A 24 0.30 -6.01 12.95
C VAL A 24 0.24 -7.40 13.55
N ALA A 25 -0.69 -8.22 13.10
CA ALA A 25 -0.84 -9.58 13.55
C ALA A 25 0.28 -10.49 13.00
N ARG A 26 0.42 -11.69 13.56
CA ARG A 26 1.39 -12.69 13.06
C ARG A 26 0.91 -13.22 11.71
N GLY A 27 1.81 -13.32 10.73
CA GLY A 27 1.53 -13.85 9.40
C GLY A 27 0.78 -12.88 8.48
N GLU A 28 0.49 -11.66 8.95
CA GLU A 28 -0.21 -10.62 8.19
C GLU A 28 0.75 -9.84 7.27
N ILE A 29 0.30 -9.49 6.08
CA ILE A 29 0.98 -8.56 5.17
C ILE A 29 0.26 -7.21 5.26
N VAL A 30 0.95 -6.18 5.74
CA VAL A 30 0.40 -4.83 5.91
C VAL A 30 1.12 -3.83 5.02
N GLY A 31 0.36 -3.08 4.24
CA GLY A 31 0.84 -1.96 3.44
C GLY A 31 0.84 -0.66 4.23
N PHE A 32 1.97 0.06 4.22
CA PHE A 32 2.12 1.39 4.81
C PHE A 32 2.13 2.43 3.68
N LEU A 33 0.96 2.99 3.38
CA LEU A 33 0.68 3.82 2.22
C LEU A 33 0.76 5.31 2.57
N GLY A 34 1.42 6.10 1.75
CA GLY A 34 1.48 7.55 1.93
C GLY A 34 2.35 8.25 0.89
N PRO A 35 2.22 9.58 0.70
CA PRO A 35 3.06 10.33 -0.19
C PRO A 35 4.52 10.35 0.28
N ASN A 36 5.41 10.84 -0.58
CA ASN A 36 6.81 11.03 -0.20
C ASN A 36 6.89 12.06 0.94
N GLY A 37 7.76 11.79 1.93
CA GLY A 37 7.88 12.61 3.13
C GLY A 37 6.78 12.39 4.19
N ALA A 38 5.82 11.48 3.98
CA ALA A 38 4.75 11.20 4.95
C ALA A 38 5.22 10.53 6.26
N GLY A 39 6.46 10.05 6.34
CA GLY A 39 7.00 9.36 7.53
C GLY A 39 7.15 7.84 7.38
N LYS A 40 6.86 7.27 6.19
CA LYS A 40 6.93 5.81 5.93
C LYS A 40 8.29 5.22 6.29
N SER A 41 9.36 5.65 5.59
CA SER A 41 10.72 5.13 5.82
C SER A 41 11.24 5.41 7.23
N THR A 42 10.82 6.52 7.86
CA THR A 42 11.15 6.80 9.26
C THR A 42 10.56 5.74 10.18
N THR A 43 9.30 5.38 9.99
CA THR A 43 8.63 4.33 10.75
C THR A 43 9.30 2.97 10.51
N MET A 44 9.59 2.61 9.25
CA MET A 44 10.28 1.36 8.91
C MET A 44 11.65 1.25 9.57
N ARG A 45 12.43 2.34 9.57
CA ARG A 45 13.77 2.38 10.21
C ARG A 45 13.71 2.23 11.72
N ILE A 46 12.69 2.80 12.38
CA ILE A 46 12.50 2.58 13.83
C ILE A 46 12.17 1.13 14.12
N LEU A 47 11.20 0.54 13.39
CA LEU A 47 10.83 -0.87 13.55
C LEU A 47 11.99 -1.82 13.25
N GLY A 48 12.82 -1.47 12.25
CA GLY A 48 14.05 -2.21 11.92
C GLY A 48 15.21 -2.01 12.91
N GLY A 49 15.04 -1.16 13.93
CA GLY A 49 16.06 -0.86 14.93
C GLY A 49 17.25 -0.09 14.38
N VAL A 50 17.07 0.68 13.29
CA VAL A 50 18.14 1.51 12.68
C VAL A 50 18.42 2.73 13.56
N PHE A 51 17.39 3.34 14.12
CA PHE A 51 17.50 4.41 15.11
C PHE A 51 16.30 4.40 16.09
N PRO A 52 16.49 4.93 17.32
CA PRO A 52 15.42 4.97 18.31
C PRO A 52 14.36 6.04 17.95
N PRO A 53 13.11 5.87 18.43
CA PRO A 53 12.13 6.95 18.43
C PRO A 53 12.58 8.09 19.37
N THR A 54 11.95 9.27 19.23
CA THR A 54 12.11 10.37 20.19
C THR A 54 11.25 10.13 21.42
N SER A 55 10.03 9.60 21.21
CA SER A 55 9.13 9.15 22.29
C SER A 55 8.21 8.03 21.78
N GLY A 56 7.48 7.39 22.69
CA GLY A 56 6.69 6.20 22.41
C GLY A 56 7.53 4.93 22.36
N ARG A 57 6.91 3.81 21.96
CA ARG A 57 7.52 2.48 21.98
C ARG A 57 7.27 1.72 20.69
N ALA A 58 8.26 0.95 20.24
CA ALA A 58 8.13 0.02 19.14
C ALA A 58 8.53 -1.38 19.63
N ILE A 59 7.62 -2.34 19.48
CA ILE A 59 7.78 -3.72 19.94
C ILE A 59 7.66 -4.63 18.71
N VAL A 60 8.67 -5.46 18.47
CA VAL A 60 8.71 -6.41 17.35
C VAL A 60 8.95 -7.81 17.91
N GLY A 61 8.00 -8.73 17.64
CA GLY A 61 8.07 -10.10 18.13
C GLY A 61 8.10 -10.26 19.64
N GLY A 62 7.61 -9.26 20.37
CA GLY A 62 7.63 -9.19 21.83
C GLY A 62 8.84 -8.44 22.40
N TYR A 63 9.82 -8.06 21.59
CA TYR A 63 11.03 -7.34 22.01
C TYR A 63 10.89 -5.84 21.71
N ASP A 64 11.20 -5.00 22.70
CA ASP A 64 11.28 -3.56 22.53
C ASP A 64 12.56 -3.22 21.72
N VAL A 65 12.40 -2.44 20.65
CA VAL A 65 13.53 -2.15 19.72
C VAL A 65 14.62 -1.29 20.35
N VAL A 66 14.33 -0.60 21.46
CA VAL A 66 15.28 0.24 22.20
C VAL A 66 15.87 -0.51 23.39
N ALA A 67 15.02 -1.17 24.19
CA ALA A 67 15.46 -1.88 25.39
C ALA A 67 16.16 -3.21 25.07
N GLU A 68 15.76 -3.91 24.00
CA GLU A 68 16.28 -5.22 23.59
C GLU A 68 16.72 -5.24 22.12
N PRO A 69 17.59 -4.33 21.65
CA PRO A 69 17.86 -4.09 20.24
C PRO A 69 18.43 -5.31 19.50
N LEU A 70 19.27 -6.11 20.16
CA LEU A 70 19.84 -7.31 19.53
C LEU A 70 18.79 -8.40 19.31
N ARG A 71 17.90 -8.61 20.29
CA ARG A 71 16.81 -9.59 20.17
C ARG A 71 15.79 -9.15 19.13
N ALA A 72 15.43 -7.86 19.12
CA ALA A 72 14.52 -7.32 18.12
C ALA A 72 15.09 -7.48 16.69
N ARG A 73 16.37 -7.12 16.49
CA ARG A 73 17.03 -7.24 15.17
C ARG A 73 17.23 -8.69 14.72
N SER A 74 17.45 -9.64 15.63
CA SER A 74 17.67 -11.05 15.26
C SER A 74 16.47 -11.70 14.59
N ILE A 75 15.26 -11.17 14.81
CA ILE A 75 14.02 -11.68 14.23
C ILE A 75 13.48 -10.83 13.08
N VAL A 76 14.19 -9.75 12.71
CA VAL A 76 13.80 -8.81 11.66
C VAL A 76 14.70 -8.98 10.44
N GLY A 77 14.08 -9.15 9.27
CA GLY A 77 14.69 -8.92 7.97
C GLY A 77 14.32 -7.51 7.50
N TYR A 78 15.32 -6.69 7.22
CA TYR A 78 15.11 -5.32 6.78
C TYR A 78 15.63 -5.11 5.36
N PHE A 79 14.75 -4.62 4.49
CA PHE A 79 15.04 -4.22 3.14
C PHE A 79 14.84 -2.70 3.03
N PRO A 80 15.90 -1.90 2.92
CA PRO A 80 15.83 -0.45 2.82
C PRO A 80 15.45 -0.01 1.40
N GLU A 81 14.88 1.19 1.24
CA GLU A 81 14.57 1.83 -0.05
C GLU A 81 15.75 1.82 -1.02
N ARG A 82 16.95 2.09 -0.50
CA ARG A 82 18.20 1.97 -1.25
C ARG A 82 18.98 0.78 -0.72
N VAL A 83 19.00 -0.28 -1.49
CA VAL A 83 19.71 -1.51 -1.11
C VAL A 83 21.21 -1.32 -1.38
N SER A 84 21.99 -1.30 -0.31
CA SER A 84 23.45 -1.27 -0.40
C SER A 84 23.98 -2.70 -0.54
N LEU A 85 24.28 -3.10 -1.78
CA LEU A 85 24.88 -4.39 -2.10
C LEU A 85 26.37 -4.23 -2.40
N TYR A 86 27.17 -5.25 -2.11
CA TYR A 86 28.57 -5.31 -2.53
C TYR A 86 28.64 -5.74 -4.00
N LEU A 87 28.85 -4.77 -4.89
CA LEU A 87 28.69 -4.94 -6.34
C LEU A 87 29.74 -5.83 -6.98
N ASP A 88 30.88 -5.99 -6.34
CA ASP A 88 32.05 -6.81 -6.73
C ASP A 88 31.98 -8.27 -6.26
N MET A 89 31.02 -8.59 -5.37
CA MET A 89 30.77 -9.96 -4.94
C MET A 89 29.78 -10.69 -5.87
N THR A 90 29.89 -12.01 -5.92
CA THR A 90 28.81 -12.84 -6.45
C THR A 90 27.62 -12.85 -5.46
N VAL A 91 26.42 -13.15 -5.96
CA VAL A 91 25.22 -13.23 -5.12
C VAL A 91 25.43 -14.19 -3.94
N ARG A 92 26.01 -15.36 -4.20
CA ARG A 92 26.27 -16.38 -3.16
C ARG A 92 27.30 -15.94 -2.12
N GLU A 93 28.38 -15.29 -2.54
CA GLU A 93 29.38 -14.74 -1.63
C GLU A 93 28.77 -13.68 -0.73
N TYR A 94 28.00 -12.77 -1.31
CA TYR A 94 27.30 -11.73 -0.56
C TYR A 94 26.33 -12.32 0.48
N LEU A 95 25.48 -13.27 0.08
CA LEU A 95 24.55 -13.91 1.03
C LEU A 95 25.26 -14.70 2.12
N ARG A 96 26.43 -15.31 1.81
CA ARG A 96 27.26 -15.95 2.82
C ARG A 96 27.80 -14.93 3.82
N TYR A 97 28.33 -13.82 3.33
CA TYR A 97 28.77 -12.71 4.17
C TYR A 97 27.65 -12.22 5.10
N VAL A 98 26.45 -12.00 4.54
CA VAL A 98 25.28 -11.59 5.34
C VAL A 98 24.93 -12.65 6.40
N ALA A 99 24.96 -13.94 6.07
CA ALA A 99 24.68 -15.02 7.01
C ALA A 99 25.70 -15.05 8.18
N GLU A 100 26.96 -14.75 7.87
CA GLU A 100 28.00 -14.62 8.89
C GLU A 100 27.80 -13.43 9.81
N MET A 101 27.49 -12.28 9.22
CA MET A 101 27.23 -11.04 9.99
C MET A 101 25.97 -11.14 10.87
N LYS A 102 24.95 -11.89 10.42
CA LYS A 102 23.73 -12.17 11.22
C LYS A 102 23.92 -13.28 12.26
N GLY A 103 25.10 -13.89 12.33
CA GLY A 103 25.41 -14.96 13.31
C GLY A 103 24.71 -16.29 13.02
N VAL A 104 24.32 -16.55 11.77
CA VAL A 104 23.77 -17.86 11.38
C VAL A 104 24.79 -18.96 11.63
N GLU A 105 24.38 -20.03 12.28
CA GLU A 105 25.27 -21.18 12.60
C GLU A 105 25.90 -21.76 11.33
N ARG A 106 27.19 -22.06 11.38
CA ARG A 106 27.97 -22.51 10.21
C ARG A 106 27.33 -23.66 9.47
N GLY A 107 26.77 -24.63 10.21
CA GLY A 107 26.09 -25.80 9.63
C GLY A 107 24.79 -25.47 8.89
N GLN A 108 24.12 -24.37 9.26
CA GLN A 108 22.82 -23.96 8.68
C GLN A 108 22.98 -22.95 7.54
N ARG A 109 24.11 -22.25 7.43
CA ARG A 109 24.31 -21.16 6.45
C ARG A 109 24.01 -21.59 5.02
N ARG A 110 24.45 -22.79 4.61
CA ARG A 110 24.23 -23.30 3.25
C ARG A 110 22.75 -23.45 2.96
N THR A 111 22.02 -24.13 3.84
CA THR A 111 20.58 -24.35 3.70
C THR A 111 19.81 -23.02 3.65
N ASP A 112 20.17 -22.10 4.53
CA ASP A 112 19.53 -20.77 4.64
C ASP A 112 19.75 -19.94 3.37
N ILE A 113 20.96 -19.99 2.80
CA ILE A 113 21.29 -19.31 1.55
C ILE A 113 20.49 -19.92 0.37
N GLU A 114 20.46 -21.26 0.26
CA GLU A 114 19.69 -21.90 -0.82
C GLU A 114 18.20 -21.58 -0.73
N GLN A 115 17.61 -21.61 0.46
CA GLN A 115 16.21 -21.22 0.66
C GLN A 115 15.97 -19.76 0.30
N ALA A 116 16.85 -18.83 0.67
CA ALA A 116 16.72 -17.43 0.32
C ALA A 116 16.84 -17.19 -1.20
N LEU A 117 17.75 -17.89 -1.88
CA LEU A 117 17.91 -17.85 -3.33
C LEU A 117 16.65 -18.36 -4.06
N GLU A 118 16.10 -19.47 -3.59
CA GLU A 118 14.92 -20.11 -4.15
C GLU A 118 13.69 -19.22 -3.94
N SER A 119 13.43 -18.78 -2.70
CA SER A 119 12.31 -17.90 -2.36
C SER A 119 12.28 -16.61 -3.19
N CYS A 120 13.46 -16.08 -3.56
CA CYS A 120 13.58 -14.89 -4.39
C CYS A 120 13.71 -15.17 -5.90
N SER A 121 13.66 -16.45 -6.31
CA SER A 121 13.84 -16.89 -7.71
C SER A 121 15.14 -16.36 -8.34
N VAL A 122 16.24 -16.39 -7.59
CA VAL A 122 17.59 -15.93 -8.02
C VAL A 122 18.66 -17.01 -7.97
N THR A 123 18.29 -18.28 -7.80
CA THR A 123 19.22 -19.42 -7.74
C THR A 123 20.12 -19.50 -8.98
N HIS A 124 19.57 -19.25 -10.18
CA HIS A 124 20.31 -19.23 -11.44
C HIS A 124 21.31 -18.07 -11.56
N MET A 125 21.18 -17.06 -10.71
CA MET A 125 22.11 -15.91 -10.63
C MET A 125 23.14 -16.05 -9.49
N ALA A 126 23.14 -17.15 -8.73
CA ALA A 126 23.95 -17.32 -7.52
C ALA A 126 25.46 -17.06 -7.71
N HIS A 127 25.99 -17.38 -8.90
CA HIS A 127 27.40 -17.23 -9.26
C HIS A 127 27.71 -15.98 -10.09
N ARG A 128 26.69 -15.13 -10.37
CA ARG A 128 26.88 -13.87 -11.09
C ARG A 128 27.31 -12.76 -10.14
N ILE A 129 28.18 -11.89 -10.62
CA ILE A 129 28.60 -10.67 -9.92
C ILE A 129 27.39 -9.73 -9.81
N ILE A 130 27.08 -9.23 -8.62
CA ILE A 130 25.91 -8.39 -8.33
C ILE A 130 25.90 -7.13 -9.19
N GLY A 131 27.05 -6.51 -9.43
CA GLY A 131 27.16 -5.32 -10.27
C GLY A 131 26.73 -5.52 -11.73
N THR A 132 26.72 -6.76 -12.23
CA THR A 132 26.30 -7.10 -13.61
C THR A 132 24.79 -7.41 -13.73
N LEU A 133 24.06 -7.47 -12.61
CA LEU A 133 22.65 -7.78 -12.59
C LEU A 133 21.79 -6.58 -12.96
N SER A 134 20.59 -6.84 -13.53
CA SER A 134 19.58 -5.81 -13.71
C SER A 134 19.10 -5.27 -12.35
N LYS A 135 18.43 -4.11 -12.36
CA LYS A 135 17.86 -3.53 -11.13
C LYS A 135 16.91 -4.50 -10.43
N GLY A 136 16.02 -5.19 -11.17
CA GLY A 136 15.07 -6.15 -10.62
C GLY A 136 15.77 -7.33 -9.93
N TYR A 137 16.81 -7.88 -10.54
CA TYR A 137 17.58 -8.93 -9.88
C TYR A 137 18.32 -8.43 -8.63
N ARG A 138 18.86 -7.21 -8.65
CA ARG A 138 19.47 -6.61 -7.45
C ARG A 138 18.45 -6.42 -6.32
N GLN A 139 17.22 -6.01 -6.63
CA GLN A 139 16.14 -5.93 -5.65
C GLN A 139 15.80 -7.31 -5.05
N ARG A 140 15.71 -8.35 -5.88
CA ARG A 140 15.49 -9.74 -5.40
C ARG A 140 16.64 -10.24 -4.52
N VAL A 141 17.89 -9.93 -4.85
CA VAL A 141 19.06 -10.21 -3.99
C VAL A 141 18.95 -9.44 -2.67
N GLY A 142 18.46 -8.20 -2.69
CA GLY A 142 18.20 -7.41 -1.49
C GLY A 142 17.11 -8.02 -0.59
N ILE A 143 16.05 -8.61 -1.17
CA ILE A 143 15.07 -9.36 -0.38
C ILE A 143 15.67 -10.67 0.11
N ALA A 144 16.45 -11.39 -0.70
CA ALA A 144 17.13 -12.61 -0.28
C ALA A 144 18.02 -12.35 0.93
N GLN A 145 18.79 -11.24 0.95
CA GLN A 145 19.57 -10.85 2.12
C GLN A 145 18.71 -10.54 3.36
N ALA A 146 17.51 -9.97 3.16
CA ALA A 146 16.60 -9.74 4.28
C ALA A 146 16.08 -11.06 4.86
N LEU A 147 15.88 -12.10 4.02
CA LEU A 147 15.42 -13.44 4.42
C LEU A 147 16.47 -14.29 5.14
N ILE A 148 17.77 -14.00 4.99
CA ILE A 148 18.83 -14.72 5.70
C ILE A 148 18.62 -14.64 7.22
N GLY A 149 18.78 -15.77 7.91
CA GLY A 149 18.53 -15.94 9.33
C GLY A 149 17.05 -16.22 9.64
N GLN A 150 16.26 -16.54 8.65
CA GLN A 150 14.84 -16.90 8.75
C GLN A 150 14.02 -15.96 9.66
N PRO A 151 14.01 -14.66 9.39
CA PRO A 151 13.34 -13.69 10.24
C PRO A 151 11.84 -13.95 10.31
N ARG A 152 11.25 -13.69 11.47
CA ARG A 152 9.79 -13.79 11.67
C ARG A 152 9.06 -12.57 11.15
N VAL A 153 9.75 -11.45 11.04
CA VAL A 153 9.22 -10.16 10.57
C VAL A 153 10.06 -9.66 9.41
N LEU A 154 9.41 -9.24 8.33
CA LEU A 154 10.05 -8.56 7.20
C LEU A 154 9.55 -7.12 7.13
N ILE A 155 10.49 -6.20 7.03
CA ILE A 155 10.24 -4.77 6.82
C ILE A 155 10.81 -4.41 5.45
N LEU A 156 9.93 -4.05 4.52
CA LEU A 156 10.28 -3.77 3.13
C LEU A 156 9.97 -2.30 2.82
N ASP A 157 11.00 -1.49 2.62
CA ASP A 157 10.85 -0.07 2.32
C ASP A 157 10.90 0.18 0.81
N GLU A 158 9.75 0.48 0.19
CA GLU A 158 9.56 0.72 -1.26
C GLU A 158 10.16 -0.41 -2.15
N PRO A 159 9.79 -1.70 -1.96
CA PRO A 159 10.48 -2.83 -2.59
C PRO A 159 10.35 -2.89 -4.11
N THR A 160 9.38 -2.19 -4.68
CA THR A 160 9.07 -2.14 -6.11
C THR A 160 9.55 -0.85 -6.79
N ALA A 161 10.18 0.06 -6.04
CA ALA A 161 10.56 1.38 -6.56
C ALA A 161 11.47 1.31 -7.80
N GLY A 162 10.96 1.88 -8.91
CA GLY A 162 11.67 2.00 -10.18
C GLY A 162 11.91 0.66 -10.90
N LEU A 163 11.07 -0.33 -10.66
CA LEU A 163 10.93 -1.54 -11.44
C LEU A 163 9.93 -1.31 -12.59
N ASP A 164 10.07 -2.07 -13.68
CA ASP A 164 9.07 -2.12 -14.74
C ASP A 164 7.83 -2.91 -14.30
N PRO A 165 6.69 -2.82 -15.02
CA PRO A 165 5.43 -3.46 -14.62
C PRO A 165 5.52 -4.98 -14.46
N GLU A 166 6.34 -5.67 -15.28
CA GLU A 166 6.51 -7.12 -15.19
C GLU A 166 7.27 -7.49 -13.90
N GLN A 167 8.37 -6.81 -13.63
CA GLN A 167 9.15 -6.98 -12.40
C GLN A 167 8.34 -6.62 -11.15
N VAL A 168 7.48 -5.60 -11.20
CA VAL A 168 6.55 -5.27 -10.11
C VAL A 168 5.59 -6.44 -9.84
N ALA A 169 5.00 -7.03 -10.90
CA ALA A 169 4.10 -8.17 -10.77
C ALA A 169 4.78 -9.39 -10.13
N GLU A 170 6.03 -9.66 -10.53
CA GLU A 170 6.84 -10.73 -9.97
C GLU A 170 7.21 -10.48 -8.50
N MET A 171 7.58 -9.23 -8.16
CA MET A 171 7.90 -8.83 -6.79
C MET A 171 6.67 -8.96 -5.87
N ARG A 172 5.49 -8.55 -6.34
CA ARG A 172 4.23 -8.73 -5.62
C ARG A 172 3.92 -10.21 -5.37
N ARG A 173 4.19 -11.09 -6.34
CA ARG A 173 4.02 -12.54 -6.17
C ARG A 173 4.94 -13.06 -5.08
N LEU A 174 6.23 -12.72 -5.14
CA LEU A 174 7.23 -13.10 -4.14
C LEU A 174 6.78 -12.68 -2.73
N ILE A 175 6.34 -11.42 -2.56
CA ILE A 175 5.89 -10.93 -1.24
C ILE A 175 4.63 -11.68 -0.77
N ARG A 176 3.68 -11.97 -1.67
CA ARG A 176 2.47 -12.75 -1.31
C ARG A 176 2.78 -14.17 -0.87
N ASP A 177 3.77 -14.81 -1.48
CA ASP A 177 4.17 -16.18 -1.14
C ASP A 177 4.75 -16.29 0.29
N LEU A 178 5.13 -15.17 0.89
CA LEU A 178 5.57 -15.08 2.29
C LEU A 178 4.39 -15.03 3.29
N ARG A 179 3.14 -14.91 2.80
CA ARG A 179 1.94 -14.80 3.65
C ARG A 179 1.77 -16.03 4.54
N GLY A 180 1.38 -15.80 5.80
CA GLY A 180 1.16 -16.87 6.78
C GLY A 180 2.44 -17.36 7.45
N GLU A 181 3.52 -17.48 6.73
CA GLU A 181 4.83 -17.89 7.27
C GLU A 181 5.51 -16.74 8.02
N ARG A 182 5.46 -15.54 7.46
CA ARG A 182 6.13 -14.35 7.95
C ARG A 182 5.16 -13.19 8.11
N THR A 183 5.43 -12.33 9.08
CA THR A 183 4.73 -11.04 9.20
C THR A 183 5.46 -10.02 8.34
N VAL A 184 4.77 -9.37 7.42
CA VAL A 184 5.38 -8.42 6.50
C VAL A 184 4.74 -7.05 6.68
N ILE A 185 5.58 -6.02 6.81
CA ILE A 185 5.17 -4.63 6.64
C ILE A 185 5.94 -4.04 5.47
N LEU A 186 5.23 -3.51 4.49
CA LEU A 186 5.85 -2.88 3.33
C LEU A 186 5.39 -1.44 3.17
N SER A 187 6.31 -0.54 2.85
CA SER A 187 5.99 0.82 2.49
C SER A 187 5.82 0.94 0.97
N THR A 188 4.87 1.75 0.55
CA THR A 188 4.71 2.16 -0.85
C THR A 188 3.91 3.46 -0.94
N HIS A 189 4.03 4.15 -2.04
CA HIS A 189 3.16 5.27 -2.42
C HIS A 189 2.16 4.87 -3.51
N ILE A 190 2.21 3.60 -3.97
CA ILE A 190 1.39 3.06 -5.06
C ILE A 190 0.27 2.21 -4.48
N LEU A 191 -0.95 2.68 -4.66
CA LEU A 191 -2.12 2.07 -4.09
C LEU A 191 -2.44 0.68 -4.65
N SER A 192 -2.31 0.50 -5.97
CA SER A 192 -2.55 -0.79 -6.62
C SER A 192 -1.62 -1.91 -6.14
N GLU A 193 -0.48 -1.56 -5.54
CA GLU A 193 0.41 -2.53 -4.90
C GLU A 193 -0.18 -3.05 -3.60
N VAL A 194 -0.73 -2.14 -2.81
CA VAL A 194 -1.37 -2.48 -1.53
C VAL A 194 -2.61 -3.35 -1.76
N GLU A 195 -3.46 -2.95 -2.71
CA GLU A 195 -4.66 -3.74 -3.08
C GLU A 195 -4.33 -5.17 -3.50
N ALA A 196 -3.27 -5.31 -4.30
CA ALA A 196 -2.90 -6.61 -4.87
C ALA A 196 -2.14 -7.51 -3.89
N THR A 197 -1.56 -6.97 -2.81
CA THR A 197 -0.55 -7.68 -2.01
C THR A 197 -0.91 -7.77 -0.53
N CYS A 198 -1.57 -6.74 0.02
CA CYS A 198 -1.72 -6.59 1.47
C CYS A 198 -3.08 -7.05 1.99
N ASP A 199 -3.10 -7.57 3.21
CA ASP A 199 -4.33 -7.92 3.95
C ASP A 199 -4.98 -6.66 4.52
N ARG A 200 -4.15 -5.72 5.01
CA ARG A 200 -4.57 -4.42 5.55
C ARG A 200 -3.66 -3.31 5.05
N VAL A 201 -4.19 -2.10 5.07
CA VAL A 201 -3.46 -0.89 4.72
C VAL A 201 -3.52 0.11 5.87
N MET A 202 -2.40 0.75 6.12
CA MET A 202 -2.23 1.88 7.03
C MET A 202 -1.90 3.11 6.19
N ILE A 203 -2.76 4.12 6.23
CA ILE A 203 -2.56 5.36 5.47
C ILE A 203 -1.91 6.39 6.40
N ILE A 204 -0.74 6.87 6.00
CA ILE A 204 -0.01 7.91 6.73
C ILE A 204 0.13 9.18 5.89
N ASN A 205 -0.05 10.32 6.52
CA ASN A 205 0.22 11.63 5.92
C ASN A 205 0.78 12.59 6.96
N ARG A 206 1.77 13.40 6.57
CA ARG A 206 2.42 14.40 7.45
C ARG A 206 2.79 13.86 8.83
N GLY A 207 3.32 12.64 8.85
CA GLY A 207 3.75 11.96 10.08
C GLY A 207 2.64 11.40 10.96
N ARG A 208 1.37 11.43 10.55
CA ARG A 208 0.22 10.94 11.31
C ARG A 208 -0.50 9.83 10.58
N LEU A 209 -0.94 8.83 11.34
CA LEU A 209 -1.77 7.74 10.82
C LEU A 209 -3.20 8.25 10.64
N LEU A 210 -3.72 8.18 9.41
CA LEU A 210 -5.06 8.66 9.06
C LEU A 210 -6.11 7.54 9.12
N ALA A 211 -5.75 6.34 8.67
CA ALA A 211 -6.66 5.20 8.60
C ALA A 211 -5.90 3.88 8.68
N VAL A 212 -6.57 2.87 9.24
CA VAL A 212 -6.11 1.47 9.27
C VAL A 212 -7.30 0.57 9.00
N ASP A 213 -7.32 -0.11 7.87
CA ASP A 213 -8.39 -1.05 7.53
C ASP A 213 -7.97 -1.99 6.39
N THR A 214 -8.84 -2.93 6.01
CA THR A 214 -8.67 -3.69 4.77
C THR A 214 -8.89 -2.78 3.56
N PRO A 215 -8.24 -3.04 2.40
CA PRO A 215 -8.50 -2.30 1.16
C PRO A 215 -10.00 -2.24 0.82
N HIS A 216 -10.70 -3.36 1.01
CA HIS A 216 -12.14 -3.46 0.76
C HIS A 216 -12.97 -2.54 1.68
N ASN A 217 -12.71 -2.57 2.99
CA ASN A 217 -13.45 -1.74 3.95
C ASN A 217 -13.20 -0.26 3.73
N LEU A 218 -11.96 0.15 3.39
CA LEU A 218 -11.67 1.54 3.04
C LEU A 218 -12.49 1.97 1.83
N SER A 219 -12.58 1.14 0.81
CA SER A 219 -13.43 1.39 -0.35
C SER A 219 -14.90 1.52 0.01
N GLN A 220 -15.38 0.77 0.99
CA GLN A 220 -16.79 0.85 1.45
C GLN A 220 -17.07 2.06 2.35
N ARG A 221 -16.16 2.38 3.30
CA ARG A 221 -16.38 3.48 4.26
C ARG A 221 -16.48 4.86 3.61
N LEU A 222 -15.79 5.07 2.50
CA LEU A 222 -15.80 6.34 1.78
C LEU A 222 -16.91 6.43 0.73
N ARG A 223 -17.70 5.37 0.56
CA ARG A 223 -19.00 5.45 -0.10
C ARG A 223 -20.01 6.11 0.85
N GLN A 224 -19.76 7.36 1.25
CA GLN A 224 -20.78 8.15 1.97
C GLN A 224 -21.96 8.47 1.06
N THR A 225 -21.74 8.45 -0.24
CA THR A 225 -22.74 8.55 -1.29
C THR A 225 -22.47 7.48 -2.35
N SER A 226 -23.50 6.85 -2.87
CA SER A 226 -23.37 5.97 -4.03
C SER A 226 -23.34 6.85 -5.28
N GLN A 227 -22.36 6.65 -6.13
CA GLN A 227 -22.30 7.32 -7.43
C GLN A 227 -22.65 6.32 -8.54
N ILE A 228 -23.47 6.76 -9.48
CA ILE A 228 -23.92 5.98 -10.63
C ILE A 228 -23.53 6.75 -11.89
N TYR A 229 -22.78 6.09 -12.77
CA TYR A 229 -22.50 6.61 -14.10
C TYR A 229 -23.63 6.23 -15.03
N LEU A 230 -24.12 7.22 -15.79
CA LEU A 230 -25.25 7.09 -16.67
C LEU A 230 -24.95 7.74 -18.03
N GLU A 231 -25.04 6.97 -19.12
CA GLU A 231 -25.00 7.48 -20.49
C GLU A 231 -26.33 7.29 -21.19
N VAL A 232 -26.85 8.37 -21.76
CA VAL A 232 -28.16 8.41 -22.42
C VAL A 232 -28.06 9.19 -23.74
N LEU A 233 -28.66 8.67 -24.80
CA LEU A 233 -28.85 9.42 -26.02
C LEU A 233 -30.09 10.33 -25.86
N GLY A 234 -29.84 11.63 -25.58
CA GLY A 234 -30.86 12.63 -25.34
C GLY A 234 -30.24 14.00 -25.05
N PRO A 235 -31.08 15.06 -25.07
CA PRO A 235 -30.62 16.41 -24.75
C PRO A 235 -30.14 16.49 -23.32
N LEU A 236 -28.86 16.90 -23.11
CA LEU A 236 -28.19 16.91 -21.81
C LEU A 236 -29.06 17.53 -20.71
N GLN A 237 -29.57 18.75 -20.94
CA GLN A 237 -30.32 19.48 -19.91
C GLN A 237 -31.62 18.75 -19.53
N ALA A 238 -32.36 18.21 -20.49
CA ALA A 238 -33.58 17.48 -20.24
C ALA A 238 -33.31 16.15 -19.47
N VAL A 239 -32.23 15.47 -19.80
CA VAL A 239 -31.81 14.27 -19.06
C VAL A 239 -31.41 14.61 -17.62
N VAL A 240 -30.65 15.69 -17.42
CA VAL A 240 -30.23 16.18 -16.07
C VAL A 240 -31.49 16.50 -15.24
N ASP A 241 -32.44 17.27 -15.78
CA ASP A 241 -33.61 17.68 -15.02
C ASP A 241 -34.51 16.48 -14.65
N ARG A 242 -34.62 15.51 -15.57
CA ARG A 242 -35.38 14.28 -15.35
C ARG A 242 -34.74 13.38 -14.29
N VAL A 243 -33.41 13.22 -14.34
CA VAL A 243 -32.63 12.42 -13.35
C VAL A 243 -32.68 13.06 -11.97
N ARG A 244 -32.59 14.39 -11.86
CA ARG A 244 -32.71 15.11 -10.58
C ARG A 244 -34.07 14.92 -9.90
N ALA A 245 -35.12 14.68 -10.66
CA ALA A 245 -36.45 14.46 -10.10
C ALA A 245 -36.64 13.07 -9.47
N VAL A 246 -35.69 12.14 -9.62
CA VAL A 246 -35.77 10.80 -9.04
C VAL A 246 -35.52 10.88 -7.52
N PRO A 247 -36.44 10.38 -6.68
CA PRO A 247 -36.32 10.42 -5.23
C PRO A 247 -35.07 9.65 -4.75
N GLY A 248 -34.20 10.30 -3.97
CA GLY A 248 -32.93 9.75 -3.48
C GLY A 248 -31.71 10.17 -4.30
N VAL A 249 -31.89 10.93 -5.39
CA VAL A 249 -30.80 11.61 -6.09
C VAL A 249 -30.43 12.89 -5.33
N LEU A 250 -29.17 13.00 -4.91
CA LEU A 250 -28.64 14.16 -4.19
C LEU A 250 -28.02 15.20 -5.12
N HIS A 251 -27.28 14.72 -6.13
CA HIS A 251 -26.57 15.59 -7.07
C HIS A 251 -26.43 14.92 -8.43
N VAL A 252 -26.45 15.71 -9.50
CA VAL A 252 -26.23 15.26 -10.87
C VAL A 252 -25.19 16.17 -11.51
N GLU A 253 -24.08 15.58 -11.91
CA GLU A 253 -22.97 16.27 -12.54
C GLU A 253 -22.79 15.78 -13.99
N PRO A 254 -22.84 16.67 -14.99
CA PRO A 254 -22.51 16.33 -16.36
C PRO A 254 -21.00 16.00 -16.47
N THR A 255 -20.68 14.79 -16.92
CA THR A 255 -19.29 14.35 -17.08
C THR A 255 -18.79 14.64 -18.51
N ARG A 256 -19.67 14.50 -19.51
CA ARG A 256 -19.35 14.74 -20.91
C ARG A 256 -20.64 15.04 -21.71
N SER A 257 -20.53 15.99 -22.61
CA SER A 257 -21.53 16.20 -23.66
C SER A 257 -20.83 16.01 -25.00
N ALA A 258 -21.35 15.10 -25.83
CA ALA A 258 -20.81 14.87 -27.16
C ALA A 258 -21.74 15.52 -28.21
N PRO A 259 -21.22 15.93 -29.38
CA PRO A 259 -22.01 16.52 -30.49
C PRO A 259 -23.13 15.60 -30.96
N ASP A 260 -23.01 14.30 -30.75
CA ASP A 260 -23.98 13.27 -31.22
C ASP A 260 -25.21 13.10 -30.31
N GLY A 261 -25.44 14.04 -29.38
CA GLY A 261 -26.58 13.98 -28.45
C GLY A 261 -26.40 12.98 -27.31
N LEU A 262 -25.18 12.52 -27.04
CA LEU A 262 -24.88 11.67 -25.92
C LEU A 262 -24.67 12.50 -24.64
N ALA A 263 -25.53 12.29 -23.64
CA ALA A 263 -25.44 12.87 -22.32
C ALA A 263 -24.81 11.86 -21.36
N ALA A 264 -23.62 12.14 -20.85
CA ALA A 264 -22.95 11.36 -19.82
C ALA A 264 -22.99 12.09 -18.48
N LEU A 265 -23.50 11.45 -17.45
CA LEU A 265 -23.77 12.02 -16.13
C LEU A 265 -23.15 11.16 -15.03
N THR A 266 -22.66 11.80 -13.97
CA THR A 266 -22.43 11.15 -12.69
C THR A 266 -23.55 11.56 -11.72
N VAL A 267 -24.31 10.59 -11.26
CA VAL A 267 -25.44 10.76 -10.35
C VAL A 267 -25.03 10.34 -8.96
N THR A 268 -25.07 11.27 -8.01
CA THR A 268 -24.80 11.01 -6.59
C THR A 268 -26.13 10.73 -5.88
N THR A 269 -26.23 9.59 -5.21
CA THR A 269 -27.44 9.13 -4.52
C THR A 269 -27.24 8.99 -3.03
N GLU A 270 -28.33 8.88 -2.27
CA GLU A 270 -28.30 8.55 -0.84
C GLU A 270 -27.57 7.23 -0.57
N LYS A 271 -26.92 7.15 0.60
CA LYS A 271 -26.20 5.96 1.04
C LYS A 271 -27.16 4.76 1.15
N GLU A 272 -26.67 3.60 0.74
CA GLU A 272 -27.38 2.30 0.84
C GLU A 272 -28.59 2.11 -0.06
N ARG A 273 -28.96 3.08 -0.91
CA ARG A 273 -30.06 2.95 -1.86
C ARG A 273 -29.53 2.75 -3.28
N ASP A 274 -29.75 1.57 -3.83
CA ASP A 274 -29.43 1.29 -5.24
C ASP A 274 -30.54 1.81 -6.14
N LEU A 275 -30.32 2.98 -6.74
CA LEU A 275 -31.28 3.65 -7.62
C LEU A 275 -31.11 3.29 -9.09
N ARG A 276 -30.34 2.26 -9.44
CA ARG A 276 -30.07 1.92 -10.84
C ARG A 276 -31.35 1.53 -11.60
N ALA A 277 -32.24 0.79 -10.96
CA ALA A 277 -33.50 0.40 -11.57
C ALA A 277 -34.44 1.61 -11.84
N GLU A 278 -34.56 2.52 -10.86
CA GLU A 278 -35.34 3.74 -10.94
C GLU A 278 -34.78 4.71 -11.98
N LEU A 279 -33.48 4.89 -12.03
CA LEU A 279 -32.79 5.71 -13.01
C LEU A 279 -32.96 5.14 -14.42
N ALA A 280 -32.78 3.83 -14.61
CA ALA A 280 -33.02 3.17 -15.88
C ALA A 280 -34.44 3.37 -16.35
N ALA A 281 -35.46 3.09 -15.52
CA ALA A 281 -36.85 3.29 -15.85
C ALA A 281 -37.20 4.75 -16.20
N CYS A 282 -36.61 5.69 -15.45
CA CYS A 282 -36.79 7.12 -15.63
C CYS A 282 -36.31 7.59 -17.02
N VAL A 283 -35.14 7.14 -17.47
CA VAL A 283 -34.52 7.61 -18.72
C VAL A 283 -35.02 6.83 -19.94
N THR A 284 -35.29 5.52 -19.82
CA THR A 284 -35.74 4.66 -20.93
C THR A 284 -37.16 4.98 -21.35
N ALA A 285 -37.93 5.72 -20.56
CA ALA A 285 -39.26 6.21 -20.93
C ALA A 285 -39.25 7.19 -22.10
N GLN A 286 -38.15 7.90 -22.35
CA GLN A 286 -38.05 8.94 -23.38
C GLN A 286 -36.79 8.85 -24.26
N TRP A 287 -35.72 8.23 -23.75
CA TRP A 287 -34.43 8.20 -24.41
C TRP A 287 -33.83 6.79 -24.41
N ARG A 288 -32.75 6.60 -25.18
CA ARG A 288 -32.05 5.33 -25.25
C ARG A 288 -30.91 5.33 -24.24
N LEU A 289 -30.98 4.43 -23.25
CA LEU A 289 -29.94 4.16 -22.30
C LEU A 289 -28.77 3.45 -23.02
N GLN A 290 -27.54 3.95 -22.89
CA GLN A 290 -26.33 3.38 -23.45
C GLN A 290 -25.53 2.64 -22.38
N GLU A 291 -25.31 3.27 -21.24
CA GLU A 291 -24.56 2.69 -20.13
C GLU A 291 -25.17 3.09 -18.78
N LEU A 292 -25.20 2.15 -17.85
CA LEU A 292 -25.59 2.37 -16.47
C LEU A 292 -24.73 1.46 -15.58
N ARG A 293 -23.82 2.06 -14.81
CA ARG A 293 -22.96 1.31 -13.90
C ARG A 293 -22.70 2.07 -12.60
N PRO A 294 -22.43 1.37 -11.50
CA PRO A 294 -21.94 2.04 -10.29
C PRO A 294 -20.56 2.63 -10.56
N VAL A 295 -20.32 3.83 -10.06
CA VAL A 295 -18.97 4.39 -9.97
C VAL A 295 -18.33 3.79 -8.72
N ILE A 296 -17.40 2.87 -8.93
CA ILE A 296 -16.58 2.36 -7.84
C ILE A 296 -15.48 3.39 -7.62
N LEU A 297 -15.57 4.17 -6.54
CA LEU A 297 -14.46 5.02 -6.13
C LEU A 297 -13.24 4.11 -5.96
N SER A 298 -12.21 4.36 -6.75
CA SER A 298 -10.94 3.66 -6.57
C SER A 298 -10.37 4.05 -5.21
N LEU A 299 -9.60 3.16 -4.58
CA LEU A 299 -8.86 3.51 -3.37
C LEU A 299 -7.97 4.76 -3.59
N GLU A 300 -7.61 5.07 -4.84
CA GLU A 300 -6.85 6.27 -5.21
C GLU A 300 -7.66 7.56 -4.97
N ALA A 301 -8.94 7.58 -5.35
CA ALA A 301 -9.84 8.69 -5.05
C ALA A 301 -10.01 8.85 -3.53
N ILE A 302 -10.07 7.74 -2.82
CA ILE A 302 -10.13 7.66 -1.36
C ILE A 302 -8.86 8.22 -0.72
N PHE A 303 -7.72 7.78 -1.19
CA PHE A 303 -6.42 8.25 -0.74
C PHE A 303 -6.28 9.76 -0.94
N LEU A 304 -6.67 10.27 -2.10
CA LEU A 304 -6.67 11.71 -2.40
C LEU A 304 -7.63 12.49 -1.49
N SER A 305 -8.80 11.94 -1.18
CA SER A 305 -9.77 12.59 -0.28
C SER A 305 -9.27 12.68 1.16
N LEU A 306 -8.56 11.65 1.64
CA LEU A 306 -7.94 11.64 2.97
C LEU A 306 -6.73 12.58 3.06
N LEU A 307 -6.04 12.80 1.94
CA LEU A 307 -4.91 13.73 1.88
C LEU A 307 -5.35 15.20 1.88
N ASN A 308 -6.53 15.50 1.30
CA ASN A 308 -7.07 16.86 1.11
C ASN A 308 -8.47 16.99 1.72
N PRO A 309 -8.63 16.93 3.06
CA PRO A 309 -9.94 17.01 3.70
C PRO A 309 -10.66 18.36 3.46
N GLU A 310 -9.91 19.44 3.18
CA GLU A 310 -10.46 20.76 2.94
C GLU A 310 -11.21 20.90 1.59
N GLN A 311 -10.94 20.06 0.62
CA GLN A 311 -11.66 20.07 -0.68
C GLN A 311 -13.01 19.33 -0.62
N ASN A 312 -13.26 18.54 0.43
CA ASN A 312 -14.52 17.82 0.64
C ASN A 312 -15.48 18.51 1.63
N ALA A 313 -15.03 19.58 2.27
CA ALA A 313 -15.83 20.39 3.18
C ALA A 313 -16.18 21.72 2.51
N SER A 314 -17.08 21.68 1.51
CA SER A 314 -17.88 22.84 1.03
C SER A 314 -18.57 22.46 -0.28
N PRO A 315 -19.86 22.86 -0.52
CA PRO A 315 -20.28 24.24 -0.37
C PRO A 315 -21.59 24.42 0.43
N HIS A 316 -21.48 24.85 1.66
CA HIS A 316 -22.56 25.61 2.26
C HIS A 316 -21.91 26.86 2.89
N GLY A 317 -21.77 27.88 2.13
CA GLY A 317 -21.58 29.26 2.57
C GLY A 317 -22.87 30.02 2.31
N PRO A 318 -23.08 31.10 3.06
CA PRO A 318 -24.35 31.60 3.56
C PRO A 318 -25.31 32.09 2.48
#